data_fa1cfa582dce5597837ef54f34863590
#
_entry.id   fa1cfa582dce5597837ef54f34863590
#
_cell.length_a   1.000
_cell.length_b   1.000
_cell.length_c   1.000
_cell.angle_alpha   90.00
_cell.angle_beta   90.00
_cell.angle_gamma   90.00
#
_symmetry.space_group_name_H-M   'P 1'
#
loop_
_entity.id
_entity.type
_entity.pdbx_description
1 polymer ?
#
loop_
_entity_poly.entity_id
_entity_poly.type
_entity_poly.pdbx_seq_one_letter_code
_entity_poly.pdbx_strand_id
1 'polypeptide(L)'
;YSGKGMKGQKSRAGRKMVPIIRELIKRYPKLKGYRSFVIKDRKIVVNLEVLEKKLKDGDIVSPENLIKNGIIRMIKGKMPEIKILGAGKLTKKLAVENCKVSKSAKEAIEKAGGTIK
;
A
#
# COMPACT_ATOMS: atom_id res chain seq x y z
N TYR A 1 43.98 34.57 15.43
CA TYR A 1 42.96 33.76 14.69
C TYR A 1 41.63 33.68 15.44
N SER A 2 41.41 34.45 16.48
CA SER A 2 40.12 34.53 17.22
C SER A 2 39.56 33.20 17.69
N GLY A 3 40.41 32.19 17.98
CA GLY A 3 39.97 30.86 18.41
C GLY A 3 39.24 30.00 17.36
N LYS A 4 39.14 30.45 16.12
CA LYS A 4 38.39 29.75 15.06
C LYS A 4 39.22 28.80 14.20
N GLY A 5 40.52 28.77 14.38
CA GLY A 5 41.44 28.03 13.52
C GLY A 5 41.61 28.64 12.13
N MET A 6 42.35 27.97 11.23
CA MET A 6 42.72 28.51 9.91
C MET A 6 41.82 28.01 8.78
N LYS A 7 41.42 26.76 8.78
CA LYS A 7 40.61 26.11 7.74
C LYS A 7 39.48 25.27 8.36
N GLY A 8 38.44 25.04 7.61
CA GLY A 8 37.32 24.21 7.99
C GLY A 8 35.99 24.93 7.98
N GLN A 9 34.98 24.21 8.19
CA GLN A 9 33.59 24.69 8.06
C GLN A 9 33.24 25.75 9.11
N LYS A 10 33.89 25.78 10.27
CA LYS A 10 33.65 26.75 11.37
C LYS A 10 34.54 27.98 11.33
N SER A 11 35.60 28.03 10.48
CA SER A 11 36.58 29.09 10.49
C SER A 11 36.21 30.33 9.65
N ARG A 12 35.18 30.27 8.84
CA ARG A 12 34.72 31.36 7.97
C ARG A 12 33.43 32.00 8.51
N ALA A 13 33.30 33.31 8.28
CA ALA A 13 32.07 34.05 8.63
C ALA A 13 30.92 33.71 7.65
N GLY A 14 29.69 33.92 8.06
CA GLY A 14 28.50 33.91 7.19
C GLY A 14 28.12 32.58 6.56
N ARG A 15 28.41 31.43 7.20
CA ARG A 15 28.15 30.15 6.58
C ARG A 15 27.08 29.29 7.28
N LYS A 16 26.35 28.51 6.46
CA LYS A 16 25.48 27.45 6.96
C LYS A 16 26.30 26.20 7.31
N MET A 17 26.08 25.66 8.50
CA MET A 17 26.61 24.35 8.87
C MET A 17 25.86 23.28 8.06
N VAL A 18 26.60 22.51 7.29
CA VAL A 18 26.02 21.35 6.57
C VAL A 18 26.31 20.11 7.41
N PRO A 19 25.28 19.32 7.79
CA PRO A 19 25.49 18.04 8.48
C PRO A 19 26.34 17.09 7.65
N ILE A 20 27.27 16.39 8.27
CA ILE A 20 28.17 15.41 7.60
C ILE A 20 27.40 14.37 6.81
N ILE A 21 26.26 13.93 7.32
CA ILE A 21 25.36 12.97 6.64
C ILE A 21 24.97 13.47 5.24
N ARG A 22 24.74 14.76 5.08
CA ARG A 22 24.36 15.33 3.76
C ARG A 22 25.48 15.24 2.74
N GLU A 23 26.73 15.37 3.16
CA GLU A 23 27.89 15.20 2.30
C GLU A 23 28.09 13.73 1.91
N LEU A 24 27.91 12.81 2.85
CA LEU A 24 27.96 11.37 2.59
C LEU A 24 26.90 10.95 1.58
N ILE A 25 25.64 11.38 1.76
CA ILE A 25 24.55 11.09 0.82
C ILE A 25 24.85 11.56 -0.60
N LYS A 26 25.51 12.72 -0.75
CA LYS A 26 25.91 13.24 -2.07
C LYS A 26 26.99 12.42 -2.77
N ARG A 27 27.80 11.68 -2.02
CA ARG A 27 28.85 10.81 -2.57
C ARG A 27 28.29 9.50 -3.13
N TYR A 28 27.10 9.07 -2.71
CA TYR A 28 26.47 7.88 -3.28
C TYR A 28 26.01 8.13 -4.70
N PRO A 29 26.32 7.22 -5.65
CA PRO A 29 25.89 7.36 -7.03
C PRO A 29 24.36 7.33 -7.15
N LYS A 30 23.79 8.27 -7.88
CA LYS A 30 22.37 8.26 -8.23
C LYS A 30 22.21 7.42 -9.49
N LEU A 31 21.43 6.34 -9.40
CA LEU A 31 21.12 5.52 -10.56
C LEU A 31 20.17 6.27 -11.51
N LYS A 32 20.56 6.39 -12.78
CA LYS A 32 19.66 6.91 -13.84
C LYS A 32 18.45 5.99 -13.97
N GLY A 33 17.24 6.56 -14.10
CA GLY A 33 16.01 5.78 -14.30
C GLY A 33 15.49 5.08 -13.05
N TYR A 34 16.09 5.29 -11.91
CA TYR A 34 15.64 4.71 -10.63
C TYR A 34 14.21 5.07 -10.27
N ARG A 35 13.71 6.20 -10.74
CA ARG A 35 12.33 6.64 -10.57
C ARG A 35 11.66 6.80 -11.92
N SER A 36 11.36 5.70 -12.57
CA SER A 36 10.32 5.76 -13.59
C SER A 36 9.01 6.05 -12.86
N PHE A 37 8.36 7.15 -13.18
CA PHE A 37 7.01 7.46 -12.73
C PHE A 37 6.02 6.54 -13.46
N VAL A 38 6.10 5.26 -13.20
CA VAL A 38 5.00 4.37 -13.53
C VAL A 38 3.93 4.66 -12.50
N ILE A 39 2.90 5.37 -12.91
CA ILE A 39 1.65 5.47 -12.15
C ILE A 39 1.07 4.05 -12.14
N LYS A 40 1.49 3.25 -11.19
CA LYS A 40 0.88 1.95 -10.95
C LYS A 40 -0.50 2.24 -10.36
N ASP A 41 -1.54 1.85 -11.08
CA ASP A 41 -2.86 1.81 -10.51
C ASP A 41 -2.77 1.03 -9.20
N ARG A 42 -3.11 1.71 -8.11
CA ARG A 42 -2.98 1.12 -6.79
C ARG A 42 -4.11 0.12 -6.60
N LYS A 43 -3.80 -1.14 -6.85
CA LYS A 43 -4.69 -2.25 -6.57
C LYS A 43 -4.59 -2.59 -5.09
N ILE A 44 -5.71 -2.67 -4.42
CA ILE A 44 -5.77 -3.15 -3.03
C ILE A 44 -6.05 -4.63 -3.05
N VAL A 45 -5.29 -5.36 -2.27
CA VAL A 45 -5.45 -6.80 -2.08
C VAL A 45 -6.16 -7.06 -0.77
N VAL A 46 -7.18 -7.93 -0.80
CA VAL A 46 -7.92 -8.38 0.38
C VAL A 46 -7.92 -9.90 0.42
N ASN A 47 -7.55 -10.49 1.54
CA ASN A 47 -7.55 -11.92 1.74
C ASN A 47 -8.90 -12.43 2.27
N LEU A 48 -9.25 -13.69 1.99
CA LEU A 48 -10.49 -14.31 2.47
C LEU A 48 -10.58 -14.31 4.00
N GLU A 49 -9.47 -14.47 4.70
CA GLU A 49 -9.43 -14.41 6.16
C GLU A 49 -9.93 -13.07 6.72
N VAL A 50 -9.64 -11.96 6.05
CA VAL A 50 -10.10 -10.62 6.46
C VAL A 50 -11.61 -10.49 6.27
N LEU A 51 -12.12 -11.03 5.15
CA LEU A 51 -13.56 -11.06 4.87
C LEU A 51 -14.30 -11.93 5.89
N GLU A 52 -13.77 -13.10 6.23
CA GLU A 52 -14.32 -13.99 7.25
C GLU A 52 -14.43 -13.31 8.62
N LYS A 53 -13.42 -12.54 9.03
CA LYS A 53 -13.41 -11.84 10.32
C LYS A 53 -14.33 -10.62 10.38
N LYS A 54 -14.49 -9.91 9.28
CA LYS A 54 -15.13 -8.58 9.24
C LYS A 54 -16.56 -8.58 8.71
N LEU A 55 -16.92 -9.53 7.87
CA LEU A 55 -18.24 -9.61 7.25
C LEU A 55 -19.11 -10.68 7.91
N LYS A 56 -20.41 -10.52 7.76
CA LYS A 56 -21.41 -11.50 8.21
C LYS A 56 -21.78 -12.44 7.06
N ASP A 57 -22.44 -13.55 7.41
CA ASP A 57 -22.95 -14.48 6.42
C ASP A 57 -24.07 -13.82 5.59
N GLY A 58 -23.97 -13.95 4.26
CA GLY A 58 -24.89 -13.33 3.32
C GLY A 58 -24.53 -11.91 2.88
N ASP A 59 -23.45 -11.31 3.38
CA ASP A 59 -23.04 -9.97 3.00
C ASP A 59 -22.54 -9.89 1.55
N ILE A 60 -22.77 -8.71 0.93
CA ILE A 60 -22.28 -8.41 -0.42
C ILE A 60 -20.88 -7.78 -0.32
N VAL A 61 -19.91 -8.41 -0.94
CA VAL A 61 -18.51 -7.93 -1.07
C VAL A 61 -18.42 -7.02 -2.27
N SER A 62 -18.69 -5.75 -2.07
CA SER A 62 -18.48 -4.69 -3.08
C SER A 62 -17.45 -3.68 -2.57
N PRO A 63 -16.78 -2.92 -3.45
CA PRO A 63 -15.84 -1.88 -3.05
C PRO A 63 -16.42 -0.90 -2.04
N GLU A 64 -17.68 -0.52 -2.21
CA GLU A 64 -18.40 0.40 -1.33
C GLU A 64 -18.62 -0.20 0.06
N ASN A 65 -19.06 -1.44 0.15
CA ASN A 65 -19.30 -2.12 1.42
C ASN A 65 -17.99 -2.38 2.17
N LEU A 66 -16.90 -2.68 1.46
CA LEU A 66 -15.59 -2.87 2.06
C LEU A 66 -15.04 -1.55 2.67
N ILE A 67 -15.36 -0.41 2.07
CA ILE A 67 -15.01 0.90 2.63
C ILE A 67 -15.89 1.21 3.85
N LYS A 68 -17.21 1.00 3.78
CA LYS A 68 -18.15 1.19 4.90
C LYS A 68 -17.77 0.37 6.13
N ASN A 69 -17.35 -0.88 5.92
CA ASN A 69 -16.90 -1.77 6.98
C ASN A 69 -15.45 -1.51 7.46
N GLY A 70 -14.79 -0.46 6.94
CA GLY A 70 -13.44 -0.08 7.33
C GLY A 70 -12.36 -1.11 6.97
N ILE A 71 -12.62 -2.00 6.02
CA ILE A 71 -11.65 -2.99 5.53
C ILE A 71 -10.65 -2.32 4.61
N ILE A 72 -11.12 -1.37 3.81
CA ILE A 72 -10.33 -0.64 2.81
C ILE A 72 -10.55 0.86 2.99
N ARG A 73 -9.55 1.65 2.59
CA ARG A 73 -9.63 3.11 2.56
C ARG A 73 -9.59 3.63 1.13
N MET A 74 -10.27 4.74 0.86
CA MET A 74 -10.13 5.46 -0.40
C MET A 74 -8.69 5.93 -0.62
N ILE A 75 -8.23 5.87 -1.86
CA ILE A 75 -6.91 6.37 -2.25
C ILE A 75 -7.07 7.67 -3.02
N LYS A 76 -6.63 8.79 -2.43
CA LYS A 76 -6.74 10.12 -3.04
C LYS A 76 -8.17 10.46 -3.50
N GLY A 77 -9.19 10.13 -2.70
CA GLY A 77 -10.59 10.38 -3.03
C GLY A 77 -11.18 9.53 -4.16
N LYS A 78 -10.42 8.55 -4.68
CA LYS A 78 -10.88 7.61 -5.71
C LYS A 78 -11.06 6.22 -5.13
N MET A 79 -12.04 5.50 -5.67
CA MET A 79 -12.26 4.09 -5.33
C MET A 79 -11.15 3.22 -5.93
N PRO A 80 -10.42 2.45 -5.11
CA PRO A 80 -9.36 1.60 -5.60
C PRO A 80 -9.89 0.35 -6.29
N GLU A 81 -9.15 -0.18 -7.24
CA GLU A 81 -9.41 -1.50 -7.80
C GLU A 81 -9.06 -2.57 -6.76
N ILE A 82 -10.00 -3.48 -6.47
CA ILE A 82 -9.86 -4.49 -5.43
C ILE A 82 -9.61 -5.85 -6.06
N LYS A 83 -8.63 -6.57 -5.50
CA LYS A 83 -8.36 -7.96 -5.84
C LYS A 83 -8.44 -8.85 -4.60
N ILE A 84 -9.33 -9.84 -4.65
CA ILE A 84 -9.52 -10.83 -3.59
C ILE A 84 -8.56 -12.00 -3.82
N LEU A 85 -7.80 -12.36 -2.79
CA LEU A 85 -6.87 -13.49 -2.79
C LEU A 85 -7.36 -14.60 -1.84
N GLY A 86 -7.05 -15.85 -2.21
CA GLY A 86 -7.50 -17.04 -1.53
C GLY A 86 -6.77 -17.41 -0.22
N ALA A 87 -6.05 -16.47 0.40
CA ALA A 87 -5.39 -16.74 1.67
C ALA A 87 -6.40 -16.78 2.83
N GLY A 88 -6.40 -17.87 3.57
CA GLY A 88 -7.29 -18.13 4.69
C GLY A 88 -8.44 -19.08 4.34
N LYS A 89 -9.20 -19.45 5.35
CA LYS A 89 -10.42 -20.29 5.20
C LYS A 89 -11.65 -19.38 5.18
N LEU A 90 -12.58 -19.67 4.29
CA LEU A 90 -13.86 -19.00 4.19
C LEU A 90 -14.96 -20.03 4.47
N THR A 91 -15.80 -19.78 5.47
CA THR A 91 -16.95 -20.62 5.83
C THR A 91 -18.28 -19.93 5.50
N LYS A 92 -18.25 -18.60 5.34
CA LYS A 92 -19.43 -17.77 5.10
C LYS A 92 -19.79 -17.71 3.63
N LYS A 93 -21.08 -17.66 3.36
CA LYS A 93 -21.61 -17.44 2.01
C LYS A 93 -21.57 -15.96 1.69
N LEU A 94 -20.72 -15.56 0.76
CA LEU A 94 -20.54 -14.17 0.34
C LEU A 94 -20.89 -13.99 -1.13
N ALA A 95 -21.55 -12.88 -1.47
CA ALA A 95 -21.78 -12.47 -2.84
C ALA A 95 -20.73 -11.42 -3.24
N VAL A 96 -19.92 -11.72 -4.24
CA VAL A 96 -18.84 -10.81 -4.69
C VAL A 96 -19.29 -10.05 -5.93
N GLU A 97 -19.22 -8.72 -5.88
CA GLU A 97 -19.59 -7.83 -6.98
C GLU A 97 -18.52 -6.76 -7.22
N ASN A 98 -18.20 -6.47 -8.48
CA ASN A 98 -17.25 -5.44 -8.89
C ASN A 98 -15.83 -5.58 -8.28
N CYS A 99 -15.40 -6.82 -8.00
CA CYS A 99 -14.07 -7.11 -7.48
C CYS A 99 -13.38 -8.15 -8.35
N LYS A 100 -12.07 -8.00 -8.56
CA LYS A 100 -11.26 -9.05 -9.19
C LYS A 100 -11.00 -10.16 -8.20
N VAL A 101 -11.15 -11.41 -8.64
CA VAL A 101 -10.94 -12.59 -7.79
C VAL A 101 -9.81 -13.45 -8.37
N SER A 102 -8.94 -13.99 -7.53
CA SER A 102 -7.94 -14.96 -7.94
C SER A 102 -8.56 -16.36 -8.14
N LYS A 103 -7.91 -17.24 -8.89
CA LYS A 103 -8.39 -18.61 -9.14
C LYS A 103 -8.66 -19.36 -7.83
N SER A 104 -7.69 -19.35 -6.90
CA SER A 104 -7.84 -20.00 -5.59
C SER A 104 -8.94 -19.37 -4.72
N ALA A 105 -9.13 -18.05 -4.79
CA ALA A 105 -10.22 -17.41 -4.07
C ALA A 105 -11.58 -17.77 -4.66
N LYS A 106 -11.69 -17.88 -5.99
CA LYS A 106 -12.92 -18.30 -6.66
C LYS A 106 -13.37 -19.69 -6.20
N GLU A 107 -12.46 -20.66 -6.23
CA GLU A 107 -12.73 -22.01 -5.75
C GLU A 107 -13.17 -22.06 -4.28
N ALA A 108 -12.54 -21.26 -3.43
CA ALA A 108 -12.88 -21.18 -2.01
C ALA A 108 -14.26 -20.55 -1.77
N ILE A 109 -14.63 -19.51 -2.52
CA ILE A 109 -15.94 -18.86 -2.44
C ILE A 109 -17.04 -19.78 -2.94
N GLU A 110 -16.83 -20.48 -4.06
CA GLU A 110 -17.79 -21.44 -4.62
C GLU A 110 -17.98 -22.64 -3.67
N LYS A 111 -16.91 -23.17 -3.07
CA LYS A 111 -16.97 -24.23 -2.05
C LYS A 111 -17.76 -23.80 -0.79
N ALA A 112 -17.67 -22.53 -0.41
CA ALA A 112 -18.47 -21.97 0.69
C ALA A 112 -19.92 -21.66 0.32
N GLY A 113 -20.31 -21.86 -0.96
CA GLY A 113 -21.66 -21.57 -1.45
C GLY A 113 -21.92 -20.09 -1.74
N GLY A 114 -20.87 -19.31 -1.94
CA GLY A 114 -20.94 -17.90 -2.38
C GLY A 114 -21.13 -17.76 -3.87
N THR A 115 -21.46 -16.55 -4.33
CA THR A 115 -21.66 -16.20 -5.75
C THR A 115 -20.70 -15.10 -6.18
N ILE A 116 -20.24 -15.12 -7.43
CA ILE A 116 -19.36 -14.12 -8.03
C ILE A 116 -20.04 -13.56 -9.28
N LYS A 117 -20.25 -12.24 -9.29
CA LYS A 117 -20.78 -11.48 -10.42
C LYS A 117 -19.71 -10.58 -11.03
#